data_138eaa72c98fb4e32ab7d5513248644f
#
_entry.id   138eaa72c98fb4e32ab7d5513248644f
#
_cell.length_a   1.000
_cell.length_b   1.000
_cell.length_c   1.000
_cell.angle_alpha   90.00
_cell.angle_beta   90.00
_cell.angle_gamma   90.00
#
_symmetry.space_group_name_H-M   'P 1'
#
loop_
_entity.id
_entity.type
_entity.pdbx_description
1 polymer ?
#
loop_
_entity_poly.entity_id
_entity_poly.type
_entity_poly.pdbx_seq_one_letter_code
_entity_poly.pdbx_strand_id
1 'polypeptide(L)'
;MSKKQVTFADIAEYTNFSKTTISRYFNHPDSLTLENQEKISQALDTLGYKKNKLAKVLANGKSEFIGIIVPNLYLHYYSEMLAQFLSSYRDYHYKFLVFASEHGAEEEQQYIEELLSYQIEGLIVLSHTLPSEKLASYQIPVIAIEREAEHISSVNTDNYMGALQATSLLIRDKCDILIHINVNVKESTPAYDRIRAFKETCEEHHVPYHIDLSVEGNSYHEILNVIREIF
;
A
#
# COMPACT_ATOMS: atom_id res chain seq x y z
N MET A 1 11.93 10.67 34.69
CA MET A 1 11.81 9.31 35.24
C MET A 1 10.81 8.54 34.40
N SER A 2 11.25 7.51 33.67
CA SER A 2 10.35 6.62 32.88
C SER A 2 9.48 5.84 33.86
N LYS A 3 8.16 5.97 33.78
CA LYS A 3 7.22 5.14 34.54
C LYS A 3 7.44 3.68 34.11
N LYS A 4 7.84 2.82 35.05
CA LYS A 4 7.98 1.37 34.81
C LYS A 4 6.64 0.85 34.26
N GLN A 5 6.67 0.27 33.08
CA GLN A 5 5.47 -0.25 32.44
C GLN A 5 5.00 -1.52 33.20
N VAL A 6 3.73 -1.56 33.56
CA VAL A 6 3.12 -2.74 34.22
C VAL A 6 3.15 -3.91 33.28
N THR A 7 3.59 -5.06 33.75
CA THR A 7 3.75 -6.32 33.00
C THR A 7 2.74 -7.39 33.44
N PHE A 8 2.64 -8.48 32.67
CA PHE A 8 1.85 -9.66 33.11
C PHE A 8 2.33 -10.23 34.43
N ALA A 9 3.61 -10.07 34.78
CA ALA A 9 4.15 -10.52 36.08
C ALA A 9 3.56 -9.70 37.23
N ASP A 10 3.49 -8.38 37.06
CA ASP A 10 2.94 -7.49 38.09
C ASP A 10 1.43 -7.76 38.31
N ILE A 11 0.68 -8.07 37.21
CA ILE A 11 -0.75 -8.42 37.31
C ILE A 11 -0.91 -9.79 37.99
N ALA A 12 -0.08 -10.77 37.65
CA ALA A 12 -0.10 -12.11 38.23
C ALA A 12 0.17 -12.07 39.73
N GLU A 13 1.15 -11.23 40.15
CA GLU A 13 1.48 -11.01 41.57
C GLU A 13 0.30 -10.34 42.32
N TYR A 14 -0.28 -9.27 41.73
CA TYR A 14 -1.39 -8.56 42.33
C TYR A 14 -2.65 -9.41 42.50
N THR A 15 -2.95 -10.28 41.55
CA THR A 15 -4.16 -11.12 41.54
C THR A 15 -3.98 -12.48 42.22
N ASN A 16 -2.75 -12.87 42.51
CA ASN A 16 -2.36 -14.25 42.89
C ASN A 16 -2.69 -15.29 41.80
N PHE A 17 -2.74 -14.90 40.53
CA PHE A 17 -2.88 -15.81 39.42
C PHE A 17 -1.55 -16.14 38.74
N SER A 18 -1.51 -17.23 37.99
CA SER A 18 -0.35 -17.54 37.14
C SER A 18 -0.30 -16.60 35.94
N LYS A 19 0.91 -16.35 35.40
CA LYS A 19 1.07 -15.62 34.14
C LYS A 19 0.28 -16.23 32.98
N THR A 20 0.12 -17.56 33.00
CA THR A 20 -0.69 -18.33 32.05
C THR A 20 -2.16 -17.95 32.15
N THR A 21 -2.69 -17.79 33.39
CA THR A 21 -4.06 -17.34 33.62
C THR A 21 -4.30 -15.93 33.12
N ILE A 22 -3.34 -15.03 33.38
CA ILE A 22 -3.41 -13.66 32.83
C ILE A 22 -3.36 -13.67 31.30
N SER A 23 -2.50 -14.48 30.68
CA SER A 23 -2.45 -14.64 29.21
C SER A 23 -3.78 -15.17 28.63
N ARG A 24 -4.42 -16.14 29.33
CA ARG A 24 -5.74 -16.66 28.92
C ARG A 24 -6.83 -15.58 28.94
N TYR A 25 -6.82 -14.69 29.91
CA TYR A 25 -7.76 -13.57 29.97
C TYR A 25 -7.76 -12.73 28.66
N PHE A 26 -6.58 -12.53 28.07
CA PHE A 26 -6.44 -11.75 26.84
C PHE A 26 -6.67 -12.53 25.55
N ASN A 27 -6.41 -13.83 25.54
CA ASN A 27 -6.40 -14.64 24.32
C ASN A 27 -7.58 -15.65 24.27
N HIS A 28 -8.05 -16.13 25.40
CA HIS A 28 -9.13 -17.12 25.51
C HIS A 28 -9.98 -16.83 26.76
N PRO A 29 -10.67 -15.66 26.83
CA PRO A 29 -11.42 -15.25 28.03
C PRO A 29 -12.46 -16.28 28.44
N ASP A 30 -13.12 -16.94 27.49
CA ASP A 30 -14.14 -17.97 27.72
C ASP A 30 -13.61 -19.20 28.48
N SER A 31 -12.29 -19.36 28.57
CA SER A 31 -11.66 -20.42 29.37
C SER A 31 -11.55 -20.10 30.85
N LEU A 32 -11.98 -18.91 31.28
CA LEU A 32 -11.95 -18.42 32.65
C LEU A 32 -13.38 -18.22 33.17
N THR A 33 -13.56 -18.42 34.47
CA THR A 33 -14.83 -18.05 35.11
C THR A 33 -15.04 -16.56 35.12
N LEU A 34 -16.30 -16.09 35.14
CA LEU A 34 -16.65 -14.68 35.20
C LEU A 34 -16.00 -13.98 36.41
N GLU A 35 -15.97 -14.61 37.55
CA GLU A 35 -15.32 -14.08 38.77
C GLU A 35 -13.82 -13.82 38.53
N ASN A 36 -13.12 -14.76 37.88
CA ASN A 36 -11.70 -14.57 37.57
C ASN A 36 -11.46 -13.46 36.52
N GLN A 37 -12.36 -13.36 35.56
CA GLN A 37 -12.29 -12.28 34.56
C GLN A 37 -12.48 -10.91 35.21
N GLU A 38 -13.48 -10.76 36.11
CA GLU A 38 -13.72 -9.52 36.84
C GLU A 38 -12.53 -9.13 37.74
N LYS A 39 -11.96 -10.10 38.45
CA LYS A 39 -10.79 -9.88 39.31
C LYS A 39 -9.57 -9.39 38.51
N ILE A 40 -9.35 -9.97 37.32
CA ILE A 40 -8.26 -9.52 36.46
C ILE A 40 -8.56 -8.13 35.89
N SER A 41 -9.80 -7.86 35.45
CA SER A 41 -10.21 -6.56 34.95
C SER A 41 -9.97 -5.44 35.98
N GLN A 42 -10.39 -5.64 37.23
CA GLN A 42 -10.15 -4.69 38.32
C GLN A 42 -8.66 -4.45 38.58
N ALA A 43 -7.85 -5.51 38.50
CA ALA A 43 -6.40 -5.39 38.64
C ALA A 43 -5.76 -4.58 37.51
N LEU A 44 -6.22 -4.76 36.26
CA LEU A 44 -5.75 -3.96 35.12
C LEU A 44 -6.03 -2.48 35.30
N ASP A 45 -7.24 -2.13 35.75
CA ASP A 45 -7.62 -0.75 36.01
C ASP A 45 -6.82 -0.15 37.17
N THR A 46 -6.69 -0.89 38.27
CA THR A 46 -5.95 -0.44 39.46
C THR A 46 -4.48 -0.20 39.18
N LEU A 47 -3.84 -1.09 38.42
CA LEU A 47 -2.43 -0.98 38.08
C LEU A 47 -2.18 -0.03 36.89
N GLY A 48 -3.23 0.42 36.22
CA GLY A 48 -3.11 1.26 35.02
C GLY A 48 -2.42 0.52 33.86
N TYR A 49 -2.69 -0.79 33.72
CA TYR A 49 -2.10 -1.61 32.66
C TYR A 49 -2.54 -1.14 31.28
N LYS A 50 -1.55 -0.89 30.41
CA LYS A 50 -1.79 -0.66 29.00
C LYS A 50 -1.25 -1.86 28.20
N LYS A 51 -2.13 -2.47 27.40
CA LYS A 51 -1.75 -3.61 26.55
C LYS A 51 -0.56 -3.26 25.67
N ASN A 52 0.56 -3.93 25.94
CA ASN A 52 1.77 -3.75 25.12
C ASN A 52 1.63 -4.56 23.83
N LYS A 53 1.33 -3.86 22.72
CA LYS A 53 1.18 -4.51 21.41
C LYS A 53 2.49 -5.12 20.90
N LEU A 54 3.64 -4.52 21.24
CA LEU A 54 4.95 -5.05 20.87
C LEU A 54 5.26 -6.39 21.62
N ALA A 55 4.90 -6.47 22.90
CA ALA A 55 5.04 -7.73 23.64
C ALA A 55 4.15 -8.85 23.04
N LYS A 56 2.97 -8.50 22.52
CA LYS A 56 2.10 -9.45 21.81
C LYS A 56 2.75 -9.95 20.52
N VAL A 57 3.38 -9.06 19.75
CA VAL A 57 4.13 -9.40 18.53
C VAL A 57 5.25 -10.39 18.85
N LEU A 58 6.06 -10.09 19.86
CA LEU A 58 7.16 -10.97 20.29
C LEU A 58 6.68 -12.34 20.76
N ALA A 59 5.51 -12.42 21.40
CA ALA A 59 4.96 -13.68 21.90
C ALA A 59 4.29 -14.52 20.80
N ASN A 60 3.64 -13.90 19.83
CA ASN A 60 2.81 -14.56 18.83
C ASN A 60 3.45 -14.63 17.44
N GLY A 61 4.58 -13.94 17.22
CA GLY A 61 5.27 -13.87 15.93
C GLY A 61 4.50 -13.14 14.82
N LYS A 62 3.39 -12.45 15.16
CA LYS A 62 2.57 -11.69 14.20
C LYS A 62 2.53 -10.23 14.57
N SER A 63 3.05 -9.38 13.69
CA SER A 63 3.12 -7.92 13.91
C SER A 63 1.80 -7.21 13.59
N GLU A 64 1.00 -7.78 12.70
CA GLU A 64 -0.18 -7.16 12.09
C GLU A 64 0.19 -5.89 11.30
N PHE A 65 1.46 -5.79 10.81
CA PHE A 65 1.94 -4.69 9.97
C PHE A 65 2.07 -5.12 8.52
N ILE A 66 1.63 -4.24 7.63
CA ILE A 66 1.90 -4.29 6.18
C ILE A 66 2.75 -3.09 5.83
N GLY A 67 3.85 -3.31 5.12
CA GLY A 67 4.66 -2.25 4.54
C GLY A 67 4.04 -1.75 3.23
N ILE A 68 4.14 -0.46 2.97
CA ILE A 68 3.75 0.14 1.69
C ILE A 68 4.89 1.04 1.21
N ILE A 69 5.35 0.82 -0.01
CA ILE A 69 6.27 1.71 -0.71
C ILE A 69 5.50 2.43 -1.82
N VAL A 70 5.51 3.77 -1.76
CA VAL A 70 4.94 4.63 -2.80
C VAL A 70 6.03 5.48 -3.45
N PRO A 71 5.93 5.84 -4.75
CA PRO A 71 6.94 6.72 -5.38
C PRO A 71 6.90 8.13 -4.82
N ASN A 72 5.70 8.65 -4.54
CA ASN A 72 5.46 9.98 -3.97
C ASN A 72 4.02 10.09 -3.46
N LEU A 73 3.70 11.20 -2.80
CA LEU A 73 2.35 11.47 -2.29
C LEU A 73 1.71 12.74 -2.89
N TYR A 74 2.42 13.48 -3.74
CA TYR A 74 1.87 14.68 -4.36
C TYR A 74 0.97 14.37 -5.58
N LEU A 75 1.18 13.23 -6.25
CA LEU A 75 0.25 12.77 -7.29
C LEU A 75 -1.01 12.19 -6.65
N HIS A 76 -2.16 12.73 -7.03
CA HIS A 76 -3.47 12.34 -6.50
C HIS A 76 -3.74 10.83 -6.58
N TYR A 77 -3.29 10.18 -7.64
CA TYR A 77 -3.39 8.73 -7.80
C TYR A 77 -2.82 7.95 -6.61
N TYR A 78 -1.58 8.25 -6.19
CA TYR A 78 -0.93 7.51 -5.09
C TYR A 78 -1.55 7.84 -3.73
N SER A 79 -1.93 9.09 -3.51
CA SER A 79 -2.57 9.49 -2.25
C SER A 79 -3.98 8.89 -2.11
N GLU A 80 -4.74 8.80 -3.19
CA GLU A 80 -6.06 8.16 -3.18
C GLU A 80 -5.94 6.63 -2.99
N MET A 81 -5.03 5.97 -3.71
CA MET A 81 -4.76 4.54 -3.53
C MET A 81 -4.36 4.23 -2.09
N LEU A 82 -3.45 5.05 -1.52
CA LEU A 82 -3.06 4.90 -0.12
C LEU A 82 -4.24 5.06 0.84
N ALA A 83 -5.12 6.01 0.60
CA ALA A 83 -6.33 6.19 1.42
C ALA A 83 -7.22 4.93 1.41
N GLN A 84 -7.36 4.26 0.26
CA GLN A 84 -8.09 3.00 0.15
C GLN A 84 -7.41 1.88 0.94
N PHE A 85 -6.08 1.72 0.82
CA PHE A 85 -5.36 0.73 1.64
C PHE A 85 -5.55 0.98 3.13
N LEU A 86 -5.38 2.21 3.59
CA LEU A 86 -5.56 2.55 5.00
C LEU A 86 -6.99 2.30 5.50
N SER A 87 -8.00 2.48 4.66
CA SER A 87 -9.40 2.23 5.00
C SER A 87 -9.67 0.75 5.31
N SER A 88 -8.92 -0.17 4.70
CA SER A 88 -9.04 -1.62 4.90
C SER A 88 -8.71 -2.09 6.32
N TYR A 89 -8.11 -1.22 7.15
CA TYR A 89 -7.93 -1.49 8.59
C TYR A 89 -9.24 -1.86 9.29
N ARG A 90 -10.37 -1.31 8.86
CA ARG A 90 -11.68 -1.59 9.45
C ARG A 90 -12.09 -3.05 9.32
N ASP A 91 -11.70 -3.68 8.20
CA ASP A 91 -12.12 -5.03 7.86
C ASP A 91 -11.07 -6.08 8.27
N TYR A 92 -9.79 -5.76 8.13
CA TYR A 92 -8.70 -6.72 8.28
C TYR A 92 -7.81 -6.48 9.49
N HIS A 93 -7.91 -5.31 10.15
CA HIS A 93 -7.14 -4.90 11.33
C HIS A 93 -5.62 -4.85 11.13
N TYR A 94 -5.12 -4.89 9.89
CA TYR A 94 -3.72 -4.63 9.57
C TYR A 94 -3.41 -3.14 9.70
N LYS A 95 -2.25 -2.85 10.25
CA LYS A 95 -1.67 -1.51 10.34
C LYS A 95 -0.68 -1.33 9.21
N PHE A 96 -0.54 -0.11 8.73
CA PHE A 96 0.32 0.17 7.59
C PHE A 96 1.49 1.05 8.01
N LEU A 97 2.70 0.66 7.56
CA LEU A 97 3.92 1.44 7.61
C LEU A 97 4.22 1.90 6.19
N VAL A 98 4.25 3.21 5.97
CA VAL A 98 4.33 3.80 4.63
C VAL A 98 5.64 4.56 4.48
N PHE A 99 6.39 4.27 3.42
CA PHE A 99 7.55 5.03 3.00
C PHE A 99 7.36 5.54 1.57
N ALA A 100 7.77 6.79 1.32
CA ALA A 100 7.82 7.37 -0.01
C ALA A 100 9.28 7.32 -0.50
N SER A 101 9.52 6.63 -1.63
CA SER A 101 10.83 6.45 -2.24
C SER A 101 10.90 7.26 -3.53
N GLU A 102 11.51 8.45 -3.46
CA GLU A 102 11.62 9.39 -4.58
C GLU A 102 12.97 9.32 -5.28
N HIS A 103 14.01 8.76 -4.62
CA HIS A 103 15.40 8.84 -5.05
C HIS A 103 15.99 7.54 -5.62
N GLY A 104 15.11 6.62 -6.02
CA GLY A 104 15.53 5.44 -6.78
C GLY A 104 15.74 4.16 -5.98
N ALA A 105 16.41 3.19 -6.60
CA ALA A 105 16.44 1.81 -6.12
C ALA A 105 17.17 1.61 -4.78
N GLU A 106 18.23 2.40 -4.51
CA GLU A 106 18.99 2.28 -3.25
C GLU A 106 18.15 2.73 -2.05
N GLU A 107 17.44 3.86 -2.19
CA GLU A 107 16.55 4.36 -1.16
C GLU A 107 15.38 3.39 -0.92
N GLU A 108 14.76 2.90 -2.00
CA GLU A 108 13.69 1.91 -1.91
C GLU A 108 14.13 0.65 -1.18
N GLN A 109 15.34 0.14 -1.49
CA GLN A 109 15.89 -1.01 -0.80
C GLN A 109 16.08 -0.74 0.70
N GLN A 110 16.64 0.41 1.08
CA GLN A 110 16.84 0.79 2.48
C GLN A 110 15.48 0.85 3.24
N TYR A 111 14.46 1.43 2.62
CA TYR A 111 13.13 1.49 3.23
C TYR A 111 12.48 0.12 3.39
N ILE A 112 12.67 -0.78 2.43
CA ILE A 112 12.19 -2.16 2.57
C ILE A 112 12.92 -2.88 3.71
N GLU A 113 14.24 -2.72 3.82
CA GLU A 113 15.02 -3.30 4.91
C GLU A 113 14.59 -2.74 6.28
N GLU A 114 14.29 -1.44 6.35
CA GLU A 114 13.70 -0.83 7.56
C GLU A 114 12.33 -1.43 7.88
N LEU A 115 11.44 -1.57 6.90
CA LEU A 115 10.14 -2.21 7.08
C LEU A 115 10.26 -3.64 7.57
N LEU A 116 11.19 -4.42 7.03
CA LEU A 116 11.46 -5.79 7.48
C LEU A 116 11.92 -5.85 8.94
N SER A 117 12.65 -4.83 9.43
CA SER A 117 13.04 -4.73 10.83
C SER A 117 11.85 -4.63 11.79
N TYR A 118 10.72 -4.10 11.33
CA TYR A 118 9.44 -4.07 12.05
C TYR A 118 8.65 -5.39 11.94
N GLN A 119 9.23 -6.42 11.32
CA GLN A 119 8.59 -7.73 11.12
C GLN A 119 7.24 -7.62 10.38
N ILE A 120 7.20 -6.84 9.30
CA ILE A 120 5.99 -6.74 8.46
C ILE A 120 5.59 -8.12 7.94
N GLU A 121 4.28 -8.37 7.82
CA GLU A 121 3.73 -9.63 7.34
C GLU A 121 3.54 -9.67 5.82
N GLY A 122 3.66 -8.53 5.17
CA GLY A 122 3.59 -8.38 3.73
C GLY A 122 3.98 -6.98 3.28
N LEU A 123 4.23 -6.83 1.99
CA LEU A 123 4.67 -5.60 1.36
C LEU A 123 3.81 -5.28 0.13
N ILE A 124 3.33 -4.05 0.04
CA ILE A 124 2.67 -3.50 -1.14
C ILE A 124 3.63 -2.49 -1.78
N VAL A 125 3.91 -2.63 -3.08
CA VAL A 125 4.87 -1.80 -3.80
C VAL A 125 4.17 -1.11 -4.97
N LEU A 126 4.15 0.23 -4.96
CA LEU A 126 3.64 1.06 -6.05
C LEU A 126 4.78 1.71 -6.86
N SER A 127 6.02 1.53 -6.44
CA SER A 127 7.21 1.98 -7.17
C SER A 127 7.59 1.02 -8.28
N HIS A 128 8.44 1.48 -9.22
CA HIS A 128 8.91 0.69 -10.36
C HIS A 128 10.45 0.58 -10.39
N THR A 129 11.14 0.85 -9.27
CA THR A 129 12.59 0.99 -9.26
C THR A 129 13.32 -0.35 -9.03
N LEU A 130 12.88 -1.16 -8.07
CA LEU A 130 13.50 -2.46 -7.84
C LEU A 130 12.93 -3.55 -8.78
N PRO A 131 13.75 -4.46 -9.31
CA PRO A 131 13.26 -5.58 -10.12
C PRO A 131 12.45 -6.59 -9.27
N SER A 132 11.50 -7.29 -9.92
CA SER A 132 10.61 -8.25 -9.23
C SER A 132 11.35 -9.41 -8.57
N GLU A 133 12.48 -9.85 -9.14
CA GLU A 133 13.38 -10.86 -8.55
C GLU A 133 13.92 -10.41 -7.19
N LYS A 134 14.37 -9.15 -7.10
CA LYS A 134 14.86 -8.58 -5.85
C LYS A 134 13.75 -8.51 -4.81
N LEU A 135 12.55 -8.09 -5.20
CA LEU A 135 11.40 -8.04 -4.30
C LEU A 135 11.01 -9.44 -3.81
N ALA A 136 11.03 -10.45 -4.67
CA ALA A 136 10.79 -11.85 -4.31
C ALA A 136 11.83 -12.40 -3.32
N SER A 137 13.08 -11.91 -3.37
CA SER A 137 14.15 -12.37 -2.50
C SER A 137 13.95 -12.06 -1.01
N TYR A 138 13.06 -11.16 -0.65
CA TYR A 138 12.78 -10.79 0.74
C TYR A 138 11.97 -11.86 1.52
N GLN A 139 11.50 -12.90 0.85
CA GLN A 139 10.82 -14.06 1.46
C GLN A 139 9.58 -13.72 2.30
N ILE A 140 8.91 -12.62 1.98
CA ILE A 140 7.61 -12.24 2.51
C ILE A 140 6.61 -12.10 1.36
N PRO A 141 5.29 -12.17 1.58
CA PRO A 141 4.31 -11.84 0.56
C PRO A 141 4.52 -10.42 0.03
N VAL A 142 4.69 -10.27 -1.30
CA VAL A 142 4.81 -8.98 -1.97
C VAL A 142 3.76 -8.87 -3.05
N ILE A 143 3.06 -7.75 -3.10
CA ILE A 143 2.11 -7.40 -4.16
C ILE A 143 2.58 -6.10 -4.80
N ALA A 144 2.78 -6.12 -6.11
CA ALA A 144 3.04 -4.94 -6.92
C ALA A 144 1.72 -4.36 -7.46
N ILE A 145 1.63 -3.03 -7.55
CA ILE A 145 0.48 -2.32 -8.10
C ILE A 145 0.91 -1.58 -9.37
N GLU A 146 0.11 -1.67 -10.44
CA GLU A 146 0.34 -1.03 -11.74
C GLU A 146 1.72 -1.35 -12.34
N ARG A 147 2.14 -2.59 -12.17
CA ARG A 147 3.43 -3.04 -12.67
C ARG A 147 3.36 -4.54 -12.99
N GLU A 148 3.82 -4.93 -14.16
CA GLU A 148 4.04 -6.34 -14.45
C GLU A 148 5.21 -6.88 -13.64
N ALA A 149 5.04 -8.06 -13.06
CA ALA A 149 6.03 -8.67 -12.20
C ALA A 149 6.00 -10.20 -12.37
N GLU A 150 7.10 -10.76 -12.87
CA GLU A 150 7.20 -12.19 -13.12
C GLU A 150 7.34 -13.01 -11.83
N HIS A 151 8.00 -12.46 -10.80
CA HIS A 151 8.43 -13.19 -9.60
C HIS A 151 7.57 -12.92 -8.37
N ILE A 152 6.62 -11.97 -8.45
CA ILE A 152 5.72 -11.60 -7.37
C ILE A 152 4.31 -11.41 -7.92
N SER A 153 3.31 -11.42 -7.05
CA SER A 153 1.94 -11.08 -7.45
C SER A 153 1.80 -9.62 -7.84
N SER A 154 0.98 -9.33 -8.87
CA SER A 154 0.66 -7.97 -9.27
C SER A 154 -0.84 -7.76 -9.42
N VAL A 155 -1.27 -6.52 -9.21
CA VAL A 155 -2.63 -6.05 -9.46
C VAL A 155 -2.54 -4.82 -10.35
N ASN A 156 -3.11 -4.91 -11.54
CA ASN A 156 -3.04 -3.88 -12.56
C ASN A 156 -4.45 -3.46 -12.99
N THR A 157 -4.61 -2.19 -13.34
CA THR A 157 -5.80 -1.70 -14.03
C THR A 157 -5.82 -2.25 -15.46
N ASP A 158 -6.99 -2.52 -16.01
CA ASP A 158 -7.14 -2.80 -17.44
C ASP A 158 -6.99 -1.49 -18.24
N ASN A 159 -5.73 -1.08 -18.39
CA ASN A 159 -5.33 0.16 -19.04
C ASN A 159 -5.75 0.21 -20.51
N TYR A 160 -5.70 -0.96 -21.18
CA TYR A 160 -6.11 -1.07 -22.58
C TYR A 160 -7.60 -0.80 -22.73
N MET A 161 -8.43 -1.52 -22.01
CA MET A 161 -9.88 -1.39 -22.09
C MET A 161 -10.36 0.01 -21.66
N GLY A 162 -9.75 0.57 -20.61
CA GLY A 162 -10.08 1.92 -20.16
C GLY A 162 -9.80 2.98 -21.25
N ALA A 163 -8.65 2.92 -21.91
CA ALA A 163 -8.29 3.83 -22.98
C ALA A 163 -9.12 3.62 -24.25
N LEU A 164 -9.40 2.37 -24.62
CA LEU A 164 -10.30 2.03 -25.72
C LEU A 164 -11.70 2.64 -25.52
N GLN A 165 -12.27 2.47 -24.33
CA GLN A 165 -13.59 3.05 -24.01
C GLN A 165 -13.58 4.56 -24.04
N ALA A 166 -12.57 5.22 -23.44
CA ALA A 166 -12.46 6.67 -23.45
C ALA A 166 -12.31 7.23 -24.87
N THR A 167 -11.46 6.63 -25.70
CA THR A 167 -11.24 7.03 -27.10
C THR A 167 -12.53 6.83 -27.91
N SER A 168 -13.21 5.71 -27.75
CA SER A 168 -14.48 5.42 -28.44
C SER A 168 -15.57 6.44 -28.09
N LEU A 169 -15.61 6.93 -26.84
CA LEU A 169 -16.53 8.01 -26.46
C LEU A 169 -16.25 9.30 -27.22
N LEU A 170 -14.98 9.73 -27.32
CA LEU A 170 -14.61 10.92 -28.05
C LEU A 170 -14.92 10.81 -29.55
N ILE A 171 -14.68 9.64 -30.15
CA ILE A 171 -15.03 9.36 -31.56
C ILE A 171 -16.55 9.44 -31.76
N ARG A 172 -17.33 8.86 -30.87
CA ARG A 172 -18.79 8.93 -30.91
C ARG A 172 -19.31 10.37 -30.83
N ASP A 173 -18.63 11.23 -30.06
CA ASP A 173 -18.96 12.63 -29.92
C ASP A 173 -18.47 13.48 -31.10
N LYS A 174 -17.90 12.83 -32.15
CA LYS A 174 -17.48 13.43 -33.44
C LYS A 174 -16.42 14.50 -33.31
N CYS A 175 -15.43 14.25 -32.44
CA CYS A 175 -14.24 15.09 -32.37
C CYS A 175 -13.44 14.97 -33.68
N ASP A 176 -12.99 16.09 -34.25
CA ASP A 176 -12.27 16.13 -35.52
C ASP A 176 -10.84 15.61 -35.42
N ILE A 177 -10.21 15.80 -34.27
CA ILE A 177 -8.86 15.30 -33.95
C ILE A 177 -8.81 14.88 -32.47
N LEU A 178 -8.12 13.81 -32.20
CA LEU A 178 -7.89 13.33 -30.84
C LEU A 178 -6.43 13.50 -30.42
N ILE A 179 -6.21 13.94 -29.19
CA ILE A 179 -4.88 14.19 -28.67
C ILE A 179 -4.69 13.39 -27.39
N HIS A 180 -3.62 12.57 -27.35
CA HIS A 180 -3.22 11.84 -26.17
C HIS A 180 -1.94 12.42 -25.59
N ILE A 181 -2.01 12.97 -24.38
CA ILE A 181 -0.86 13.51 -23.66
C ILE A 181 -0.54 12.54 -22.53
N ASN A 182 0.68 12.03 -22.50
CA ASN A 182 1.13 11.11 -21.46
C ASN A 182 2.63 11.28 -21.18
N VAL A 183 3.08 10.80 -20.04
CA VAL A 183 4.52 10.64 -19.80
C VAL A 183 5.08 9.55 -20.70
N ASN A 184 6.37 9.64 -21.03
CA ASN A 184 7.04 8.60 -21.79
C ASN A 184 7.24 7.38 -20.90
N VAL A 185 6.49 6.31 -21.17
CA VAL A 185 6.53 5.04 -20.44
C VAL A 185 7.08 3.92 -21.32
N LYS A 186 7.77 2.96 -20.70
CA LYS A 186 8.29 1.79 -21.41
C LYS A 186 7.13 0.92 -21.92
N GLU A 187 7.30 0.32 -23.08
CA GLU A 187 6.30 -0.61 -23.68
C GLU A 187 5.97 -1.82 -22.79
N SER A 188 6.90 -2.20 -21.91
CA SER A 188 6.72 -3.29 -20.94
C SER A 188 5.93 -2.90 -19.69
N THR A 189 5.41 -1.67 -19.60
CA THR A 189 4.63 -1.24 -18.45
C THR A 189 3.13 -1.31 -18.73
N PRO A 190 2.26 -1.67 -17.76
CA PRO A 190 0.81 -1.66 -17.96
C PRO A 190 0.27 -0.31 -18.44
N ALA A 191 0.93 0.79 -18.06
CA ALA A 191 0.56 2.14 -18.47
C ALA A 191 0.70 2.39 -19.98
N TYR A 192 1.59 1.65 -20.68
CA TYR A 192 1.78 1.77 -22.14
C TYR A 192 0.52 1.31 -22.90
N ASP A 193 -0.23 0.40 -22.35
CA ASP A 193 -1.47 -0.08 -22.96
C ASP A 193 -2.50 1.03 -23.21
N ARG A 194 -2.44 2.12 -22.43
CA ARG A 194 -3.27 3.31 -22.71
C ARG A 194 -2.92 3.97 -24.04
N ILE A 195 -1.62 4.10 -24.31
CA ILE A 195 -1.12 4.69 -25.55
C ILE A 195 -1.47 3.78 -26.72
N ARG A 196 -1.24 2.48 -26.57
CA ARG A 196 -1.53 1.47 -27.59
C ARG A 196 -3.01 1.45 -27.94
N ALA A 197 -3.90 1.33 -26.97
CA ALA A 197 -5.34 1.29 -27.20
C ALA A 197 -5.86 2.58 -27.84
N PHE A 198 -5.37 3.76 -27.40
CA PHE A 198 -5.72 5.04 -28.02
C PHE A 198 -5.36 5.06 -29.51
N LYS A 199 -4.11 4.70 -29.82
CA LYS A 199 -3.61 4.65 -31.20
C LYS A 199 -4.42 3.69 -32.07
N GLU A 200 -4.54 2.43 -31.66
CA GLU A 200 -5.24 1.38 -32.39
C GLU A 200 -6.72 1.76 -32.63
N THR A 201 -7.40 2.34 -31.64
CA THR A 201 -8.80 2.77 -31.77
C THR A 201 -8.94 3.93 -32.76
N CYS A 202 -8.03 4.91 -32.76
CA CYS A 202 -8.06 6.00 -33.73
C CYS A 202 -7.79 5.47 -35.17
N GLU A 203 -6.84 4.57 -35.34
CA GLU A 203 -6.50 3.96 -36.64
C GLU A 203 -7.67 3.13 -37.19
N GLU A 204 -8.33 2.33 -36.36
CA GLU A 204 -9.49 1.51 -36.74
C GLU A 204 -10.66 2.37 -37.23
N HIS A 205 -10.89 3.49 -36.57
CA HIS A 205 -11.98 4.42 -36.92
C HIS A 205 -11.59 5.52 -37.89
N HIS A 206 -10.33 5.53 -38.38
CA HIS A 206 -9.80 6.53 -39.32
C HIS A 206 -9.92 7.98 -38.83
N VAL A 207 -9.78 8.20 -37.53
CA VAL A 207 -9.82 9.54 -36.92
C VAL A 207 -8.40 10.09 -36.79
N PRO A 208 -8.13 11.33 -37.22
CA PRO A 208 -6.84 11.99 -37.04
C PRO A 208 -6.48 12.05 -35.52
N TYR A 209 -5.24 11.74 -35.20
CA TYR A 209 -4.78 11.79 -33.83
C TYR A 209 -3.35 12.32 -33.71
N HIS A 210 -3.02 12.81 -32.51
CA HIS A 210 -1.67 13.16 -32.11
C HIS A 210 -1.35 12.56 -30.75
N ILE A 211 -0.10 12.09 -30.55
CA ILE A 211 0.39 11.57 -29.29
C ILE A 211 1.57 12.41 -28.85
N ASP A 212 1.46 13.06 -27.70
CA ASP A 212 2.53 13.81 -27.06
C ASP A 212 3.02 13.06 -25.80
N LEU A 213 4.31 12.74 -25.78
CA LEU A 213 4.98 12.04 -24.67
C LEU A 213 6.08 12.91 -24.05
N SER A 214 6.05 14.22 -24.25
CA SER A 214 7.08 15.15 -23.80
C SER A 214 6.95 15.53 -22.32
N VAL A 215 5.78 15.29 -21.70
CA VAL A 215 5.53 15.66 -20.31
C VAL A 215 6.25 14.71 -19.35
N GLU A 216 6.87 15.26 -18.31
CA GLU A 216 7.46 14.47 -17.21
C GLU A 216 6.44 14.08 -16.12
N GLY A 217 5.23 14.64 -16.19
CA GLY A 217 4.12 14.31 -15.28
C GLY A 217 4.21 14.93 -13.88
N ASN A 218 5.18 15.81 -13.67
CA ASN A 218 5.47 16.40 -12.35
C ASN A 218 4.85 17.79 -12.14
N SER A 219 4.32 18.42 -13.20
CA SER A 219 3.88 19.81 -13.15
C SER A 219 2.63 20.06 -13.98
N TYR A 220 1.60 20.65 -13.34
CA TYR A 220 0.43 21.17 -14.04
C TYR A 220 0.80 22.22 -15.11
N HIS A 221 1.82 23.05 -14.85
CA HIS A 221 2.27 24.07 -15.79
C HIS A 221 2.90 23.49 -17.06
N GLU A 222 3.60 22.38 -16.94
CA GLU A 222 4.18 21.66 -18.07
C GLU A 222 3.08 21.16 -19.01
N ILE A 223 2.06 20.49 -18.49
CA ILE A 223 0.91 20.02 -19.27
C ILE A 223 0.18 21.19 -19.94
N LEU A 224 -0.01 22.30 -19.22
CA LEU A 224 -0.62 23.51 -19.81
C LEU A 224 0.22 24.09 -20.97
N ASN A 225 1.54 24.06 -20.88
CA ASN A 225 2.39 24.55 -21.95
C ASN A 225 2.26 23.65 -23.18
N VAL A 226 2.31 22.34 -23.03
CA VAL A 226 2.08 21.40 -24.13
C VAL A 226 0.71 21.64 -24.79
N ILE A 227 -0.35 21.81 -24.01
CA ILE A 227 -1.69 22.08 -24.54
C ILE A 227 -1.67 23.40 -25.35
N ARG A 228 -1.01 24.47 -24.86
CA ARG A 228 -0.92 25.76 -25.57
C ARG A 228 -0.09 25.71 -26.84
N GLU A 229 0.86 24.81 -26.96
CA GLU A 229 1.65 24.58 -28.16
C GLU A 229 0.89 23.80 -29.24
N ILE A 230 -0.08 22.98 -28.82
CA ILE A 230 -0.90 22.18 -29.73
C ILE A 230 -2.10 22.98 -30.27
N PHE A 231 -2.62 23.94 -29.51
CA PHE A 231 -3.77 24.78 -29.84
C PHE A 231 -3.38 26.26 -29.99
#